data_e4ed65ae39ef2060b10f0967ba806312
#
_entry.id   e4ed65ae39ef2060b10f0967ba806312
#
_cell.length_a   1.000
_cell.length_b   1.000
_cell.length_c   1.000
_cell.angle_alpha   90.00
_cell.angle_beta   90.00
_cell.angle_gamma   90.00
#
_symmetry.space_group_name_H-M   'P 1'
#
loop_
_entity.id
_entity.type
_entity.pdbx_description
1 polymer ?
#
loop_
_entity_poly.entity_id
_entity_poly.type
_entity_poly.pdbx_seq_one_letter_code
_entity_poly.pdbx_strand_id
1 'polypeptide(L)'
;MNSRTDISHSVKVVSEEIEKCKHAFFAIRKRGQHVEIIQDNQVAFLKSGIVTIHRIEDGLLTNSIKAPAVIGLGHIHDIGLTHFIQCKSECSMWILDSNIAFDLFTEKSLWQDAFFIIRKYLYICMPKGKLIHKSSAREIVVEHLKEIWALGEPERHTTSVYNFILSRNNISRSAVQKVVRELEGSGDIKFYRGKLIELNEIA
;
A
#
# COMPACT_ATOMS: atom_id res chain seq x y z
N MET A 1 -29.34 1.91 -5.18
CA MET A 1 -28.11 2.06 -4.38
C MET A 1 -27.10 2.80 -5.23
N ASN A 2 -26.65 3.98 -4.75
CA ASN A 2 -25.93 4.98 -5.55
C ASN A 2 -24.58 4.50 -6.05
N SER A 3 -24.38 4.49 -7.36
CA SER A 3 -23.12 4.21 -8.08
C SER A 3 -21.95 5.18 -7.75
N ARG A 4 -22.19 6.22 -6.96
CA ARG A 4 -21.20 7.25 -6.57
C ARG A 4 -20.29 6.86 -5.40
N THR A 5 -20.48 5.68 -4.80
CA THR A 5 -19.66 5.22 -3.66
C THR A 5 -18.57 4.23 -4.06
N ASP A 6 -18.46 3.91 -5.34
CA ASP A 6 -17.41 3.03 -5.86
C ASP A 6 -16.14 3.83 -6.14
N ILE A 7 -15.08 3.55 -5.41
CA ILE A 7 -13.75 4.16 -5.60
C ILE A 7 -13.26 4.03 -7.05
N SER A 8 -13.63 2.95 -7.75
CA SER A 8 -13.23 2.71 -9.13
C SER A 8 -13.80 3.79 -10.06
N HIS A 9 -15.02 4.26 -9.77
CA HIS A 9 -15.61 5.39 -10.50
C HIS A 9 -14.84 6.68 -10.25
N SER A 10 -14.58 7.01 -8.97
CA SER A 10 -13.83 8.23 -8.62
C SER A 10 -12.42 8.22 -9.18
N VAL A 11 -11.71 7.08 -9.13
CA VAL A 11 -10.38 6.94 -9.75
C VAL A 11 -10.48 7.17 -11.26
N LYS A 12 -11.49 6.62 -11.93
CA LYS A 12 -11.69 6.81 -13.38
C LYS A 12 -11.92 8.28 -13.73
N VAL A 13 -12.84 8.94 -13.03
CA VAL A 13 -13.17 10.36 -13.28
C VAL A 13 -11.94 11.26 -13.10
N VAL A 14 -11.23 11.11 -11.98
CA VAL A 14 -10.03 11.92 -11.70
C VAL A 14 -8.90 11.60 -12.70
N SER A 15 -8.68 10.32 -13.02
CA SER A 15 -7.62 9.94 -13.93
C SER A 15 -7.82 10.43 -15.36
N GLU A 16 -9.05 10.44 -15.86
CA GLU A 16 -9.36 10.96 -17.18
C GLU A 16 -9.03 12.47 -17.31
N GLU A 17 -9.26 13.25 -16.28
CA GLU A 17 -8.91 14.67 -16.29
C GLU A 17 -7.41 14.92 -16.11
N ILE A 18 -6.71 14.07 -15.33
CA ILE A 18 -5.24 14.12 -15.26
C ILE A 18 -4.63 13.78 -16.62
N GLU A 19 -5.09 12.74 -17.30
CA GLU A 19 -4.57 12.34 -18.62
C GLU A 19 -4.78 13.40 -19.70
N LYS A 20 -5.87 14.19 -19.62
CA LYS A 20 -6.18 15.29 -20.56
C LYS A 20 -5.44 16.59 -20.22
N CYS A 21 -4.87 16.70 -19.01
CA CYS A 21 -4.21 17.92 -18.59
C CYS A 21 -2.92 18.14 -19.36
N LYS A 22 -2.79 19.26 -20.06
CA LYS A 22 -1.62 19.61 -20.88
C LYS A 22 -0.32 19.74 -20.08
N HIS A 23 -0.40 19.91 -18.76
CA HIS A 23 0.73 20.01 -17.84
C HIS A 23 1.12 18.68 -17.22
N ALA A 24 0.32 17.62 -17.42
CA ALA A 24 0.67 16.28 -16.99
C ALA A 24 1.69 15.65 -17.93
N PHE A 25 2.66 14.94 -17.39
CA PHE A 25 3.62 14.20 -18.19
C PHE A 25 3.56 12.70 -17.88
N PHE A 26 3.78 11.89 -18.91
CA PHE A 26 3.78 10.44 -18.79
C PHE A 26 5.17 9.93 -18.45
N ALA A 27 5.25 9.04 -17.46
CA ALA A 27 6.49 8.45 -17.00
C ALA A 27 6.36 6.93 -16.85
N ILE A 28 7.44 6.23 -17.19
CA ILE A 28 7.62 4.80 -16.91
C ILE A 28 8.71 4.66 -15.87
N ARG A 29 8.49 3.83 -14.87
CA ARG A 29 9.46 3.53 -13.80
C ARG A 29 9.65 2.02 -13.70
N LYS A 30 10.90 1.59 -13.62
CA LYS A 30 11.27 0.17 -13.46
C LYS A 30 11.06 -0.28 -12.02
N ARG A 31 10.95 -1.58 -11.83
CA ARG A 31 10.92 -2.20 -10.50
C ARG A 31 12.12 -1.73 -9.65
N GLY A 32 11.86 -1.38 -8.40
CA GLY A 32 12.85 -0.92 -7.44
C GLY A 32 13.14 0.58 -7.48
N GLN A 33 12.73 1.31 -8.52
CA GLN A 33 12.91 2.76 -8.57
C GLN A 33 12.00 3.46 -7.56
N HIS A 34 12.51 4.52 -6.96
CA HIS A 34 11.73 5.45 -6.16
C HIS A 34 10.91 6.36 -7.07
N VAL A 35 9.77 6.77 -6.57
CA VAL A 35 8.88 7.73 -7.23
C VAL A 35 8.74 8.92 -6.28
N GLU A 36 9.27 10.05 -6.69
CA GLU A 36 9.45 11.24 -5.85
C GLU A 36 8.20 12.13 -5.77
N ILE A 37 7.03 11.54 -5.96
CA ILE A 37 5.74 12.25 -5.97
C ILE A 37 5.52 13.07 -4.70
N ILE A 38 5.90 12.52 -3.54
CA ILE A 38 5.71 13.20 -2.25
C ILE A 38 6.77 14.30 -2.10
N GLN A 39 8.04 14.01 -2.42
CA GLN A 39 9.16 14.95 -2.33
C GLN A 39 8.97 16.15 -3.27
N ASP A 40 8.50 15.89 -4.47
CA ASP A 40 8.32 16.88 -5.52
C ASP A 40 6.96 17.57 -5.47
N ASN A 41 6.16 17.31 -4.43
CA ASN A 41 4.81 17.86 -4.29
C ASN A 41 3.95 17.62 -5.55
N GLN A 42 3.77 16.36 -5.90
CA GLN A 42 3.08 15.93 -7.11
C GLN A 42 1.89 15.02 -6.80
N VAL A 43 0.96 14.99 -7.75
CA VAL A 43 -0.12 14.01 -7.84
C VAL A 43 0.11 13.13 -9.05
N ALA A 44 -0.12 11.83 -8.93
CA ALA A 44 0.01 10.93 -10.06
C ALA A 44 -1.15 9.97 -10.20
N PHE A 45 -1.53 9.73 -11.45
CA PHE A 45 -2.37 8.61 -11.84
C PHE A 45 -1.48 7.41 -12.20
N LEU A 46 -1.46 6.40 -11.34
CA LEU A 46 -0.82 5.11 -11.60
C LEU A 46 -1.70 4.31 -12.56
N LYS A 47 -1.30 4.22 -13.84
CA LYS A 47 -2.05 3.55 -14.91
C LYS A 47 -1.82 2.05 -14.93
N SER A 48 -0.58 1.62 -14.66
CA SER A 48 -0.22 0.21 -14.56
C SER A 48 0.84 -0.03 -13.51
N GLY A 49 0.91 -1.27 -12.99
CA GLY A 49 1.91 -1.70 -12.03
C GLY A 49 1.45 -1.64 -10.57
N ILE A 50 2.42 -1.79 -9.69
CA ILE A 50 2.21 -1.80 -8.23
C ILE A 50 3.30 -0.93 -7.61
N VAL A 51 2.90 -0.02 -6.74
CA VAL A 51 3.81 0.77 -5.90
C VAL A 51 3.65 0.37 -4.43
N THR A 52 4.71 0.56 -3.66
CA THR A 52 4.75 0.37 -2.22
C THR A 52 5.08 1.68 -1.53
N ILE A 53 4.44 1.93 -0.41
CA ILE A 53 4.64 3.12 0.43
C ILE A 53 5.40 2.68 1.67
N HIS A 54 6.50 3.36 1.96
CA HIS A 54 7.39 3.06 3.07
C HIS A 54 7.58 4.28 3.96
N ARG A 55 7.69 4.08 5.26
CA ARG A 55 8.08 5.16 6.18
C ARG A 55 9.54 5.54 5.94
N ILE A 56 9.85 6.84 6.03
CA ILE A 56 11.24 7.32 5.88
C ILE A 56 12.09 6.92 7.10
N GLU A 57 11.51 6.98 8.30
CA GLU A 57 12.20 6.75 9.56
C GLU A 57 12.88 5.37 9.66
N ASP A 58 12.21 4.31 9.24
CA ASP A 58 12.67 2.93 9.41
C ASP A 58 12.56 2.07 8.14
N GLY A 59 12.11 2.65 7.03
CA GLY A 59 11.94 1.97 5.75
C GLY A 59 10.83 0.92 5.73
N LEU A 60 10.03 0.81 6.79
CA LEU A 60 8.97 -0.19 6.86
C LEU A 60 7.85 0.08 5.85
N LEU A 61 7.41 -1.00 5.23
CA LEU A 61 6.28 -1.01 4.31
C LEU A 61 4.98 -0.71 5.07
N THR A 62 4.33 0.38 4.74
CA THR A 62 3.03 0.75 5.31
C THR A 62 1.87 0.32 4.43
N ASN A 63 2.02 0.41 3.10
CA ASN A 63 0.95 0.07 2.19
C ASN A 63 1.48 -0.38 0.81
N SER A 64 0.60 -1.02 0.05
CA SER A 64 0.84 -1.39 -1.36
C SER A 64 -0.37 -1.00 -2.19
N ILE A 65 -0.15 -0.23 -3.23
CA ILE A 65 -1.20 0.29 -4.12
C ILE A 65 -1.03 -0.34 -5.50
N LYS A 66 -2.09 -0.97 -5.99
CA LYS A 66 -2.16 -1.54 -7.34
C LYS A 66 -2.94 -0.62 -8.26
N ALA A 67 -2.46 -0.46 -9.48
CA ALA A 67 -3.15 0.25 -10.55
C ALA A 67 -4.52 -0.37 -10.91
N PRO A 68 -5.50 0.44 -11.38
CA PRO A 68 -5.45 1.89 -11.51
C PRO A 68 -5.64 2.61 -10.16
N ALA A 69 -4.89 3.69 -9.92
CA ALA A 69 -4.95 4.42 -8.66
C ALA A 69 -4.46 5.87 -8.81
N VAL A 70 -4.98 6.79 -8.00
CA VAL A 70 -4.45 8.15 -7.92
C VAL A 70 -3.70 8.29 -6.59
N ILE A 71 -2.43 8.69 -6.64
CA ILE A 71 -1.53 8.80 -5.50
C ILE A 71 -1.05 10.25 -5.34
N GLY A 72 -0.63 10.64 -4.13
CA GLY A 72 -0.16 11.99 -3.83
C GLY A 72 -1.26 12.96 -3.35
N LEU A 73 -2.55 12.59 -3.42
CA LEU A 73 -3.66 13.49 -3.05
C LEU A 73 -3.56 14.03 -1.61
N GLY A 74 -3.03 13.26 -0.68
CA GLY A 74 -2.88 13.67 0.72
C GLY A 74 -1.72 14.64 0.97
N HIS A 75 -0.91 14.95 -0.03
CA HIS A 75 0.27 15.82 0.07
C HIS A 75 0.12 17.11 -0.73
N ILE A 76 -1.08 17.42 -1.23
CA ILE A 76 -1.39 18.72 -1.83
C ILE A 76 -1.23 19.78 -0.72
N HIS A 77 -0.37 20.80 -0.96
CA HIS A 77 0.00 21.86 -0.03
C HIS A 77 0.85 21.44 1.20
N ASP A 78 1.76 20.51 0.98
CA ASP A 78 2.87 20.18 1.90
C ASP A 78 2.48 19.84 3.35
N ILE A 79 2.61 18.55 3.69
CA ILE A 79 2.38 18.05 5.05
C ILE A 79 3.69 17.49 5.67
N GLY A 80 4.83 17.74 5.02
CA GLY A 80 6.12 17.17 5.42
C GLY A 80 6.32 15.72 4.98
N LEU A 81 7.56 15.34 4.78
CA LEU A 81 7.97 14.05 4.25
C LEU A 81 7.99 12.99 5.35
N THR A 82 7.00 12.12 5.37
CA THR A 82 6.94 10.99 6.31
C THR A 82 7.12 9.64 5.62
N HIS A 83 6.87 9.60 4.30
CA HIS A 83 6.89 8.37 3.51
C HIS A 83 7.59 8.59 2.17
N PHE A 84 8.07 7.50 1.59
CA PHE A 84 8.52 7.44 0.20
C PHE A 84 7.80 6.34 -0.56
N ILE A 85 7.77 6.46 -1.89
CA ILE A 85 7.10 5.51 -2.78
C ILE A 85 8.14 4.76 -3.60
N GLN A 86 7.98 3.44 -3.74
CA GLN A 86 8.86 2.60 -4.56
C GLN A 86 8.04 1.71 -5.50
N CYS A 87 8.51 1.52 -6.72
CA CYS A 87 7.89 0.62 -7.68
C CYS A 87 8.18 -0.84 -7.33
N LYS A 88 7.14 -1.63 -7.05
CA LYS A 88 7.23 -3.09 -6.82
C LYS A 88 7.29 -3.87 -8.13
N SER A 89 6.70 -3.34 -9.18
CA SER A 89 6.78 -3.83 -10.57
C SER A 89 7.18 -2.68 -11.50
N GLU A 90 7.27 -2.90 -12.79
CA GLU A 90 7.25 -1.81 -13.75
C GLU A 90 5.93 -1.05 -13.62
N CYS A 91 6.00 0.27 -13.60
CA CYS A 91 4.87 1.18 -13.41
C CYS A 91 4.83 2.21 -14.52
N SER A 92 3.63 2.46 -15.06
CA SER A 92 3.36 3.62 -15.92
C SER A 92 2.42 4.58 -15.22
N MET A 93 2.68 5.88 -15.31
CA MET A 93 1.91 6.89 -14.60
C MET A 93 1.91 8.23 -15.31
N TRP A 94 0.84 8.98 -15.12
CA TRP A 94 0.75 10.41 -15.43
C TRP A 94 1.00 11.21 -14.16
N ILE A 95 1.89 12.17 -14.24
CA ILE A 95 2.34 12.97 -13.09
C ILE A 95 2.02 14.42 -13.34
N LEU A 96 1.54 15.10 -12.30
CA LEU A 96 1.09 16.49 -12.33
C LEU A 96 1.56 17.20 -11.06
N ASP A 97 2.03 18.45 -11.18
CA ASP A 97 2.32 19.29 -10.01
C ASP A 97 1.05 19.46 -9.15
N SER A 98 1.20 19.50 -7.84
CA SER A 98 0.07 19.50 -6.91
C SER A 98 -0.75 20.79 -6.96
N ASN A 99 -0.11 21.95 -7.24
CA ASN A 99 -0.85 23.20 -7.38
C ASN A 99 -1.72 23.18 -8.65
N ILE A 100 -1.16 22.64 -9.74
CA ILE A 100 -1.92 22.46 -10.99
C ILE A 100 -3.03 21.42 -10.79
N ALA A 101 -2.77 20.37 -10.02
CA ALA A 101 -3.80 19.38 -9.67
C ALA A 101 -4.92 20.02 -8.82
N PHE A 102 -4.57 20.88 -7.87
CA PHE A 102 -5.53 21.61 -7.06
C PHE A 102 -6.45 22.50 -7.91
N ASP A 103 -5.87 23.29 -8.83
CA ASP A 103 -6.62 24.15 -9.75
C ASP A 103 -7.52 23.32 -10.68
N LEU A 104 -6.99 22.24 -11.26
CA LEU A 104 -7.73 21.30 -12.09
C LEU A 104 -8.94 20.70 -11.33
N PHE A 105 -8.71 20.24 -10.09
CA PHE A 105 -9.78 19.63 -9.29
C PHE A 105 -10.86 20.66 -8.91
N THR A 106 -10.46 21.90 -8.69
CA THR A 106 -11.40 23.00 -8.42
C THR A 106 -12.21 23.33 -9.66
N GLU A 107 -11.55 23.53 -10.80
CA GLU A 107 -12.20 23.86 -12.08
C GLU A 107 -13.19 22.77 -12.52
N LYS A 108 -12.79 21.51 -12.40
CA LYS A 108 -13.59 20.34 -12.81
C LYS A 108 -14.52 19.80 -11.73
N SER A 109 -14.56 20.44 -10.54
CA SER A 109 -15.39 20.00 -9.41
C SER A 109 -15.10 18.55 -8.96
N LEU A 110 -13.82 18.16 -8.96
CA LEU A 110 -13.37 16.78 -8.66
C LEU A 110 -13.10 16.53 -7.17
N TRP A 111 -13.26 17.51 -6.30
CA TRP A 111 -12.92 17.37 -4.87
C TRP A 111 -13.73 16.30 -4.16
N GLN A 112 -14.96 16.04 -4.58
CA GLN A 112 -15.76 14.95 -4.02
C GLN A 112 -15.14 13.60 -4.34
N ASP A 113 -14.67 13.40 -5.58
CA ASP A 113 -14.03 12.16 -6.01
C ASP A 113 -12.66 11.99 -5.35
N ALA A 114 -11.86 13.06 -5.26
CA ALA A 114 -10.60 13.08 -4.53
C ALA A 114 -10.79 12.70 -3.06
N PHE A 115 -11.84 13.24 -2.40
CA PHE A 115 -12.19 12.88 -1.02
C PHE A 115 -12.52 11.38 -0.87
N PHE A 116 -13.28 10.79 -1.79
CA PHE A 116 -13.58 9.35 -1.74
C PHE A 116 -12.33 8.50 -1.89
N ILE A 117 -11.38 8.91 -2.74
CA ILE A 117 -10.09 8.23 -2.90
C ILE A 117 -9.28 8.32 -1.61
N ILE A 118 -9.11 9.54 -1.04
CA ILE A 118 -8.37 9.77 0.22
C ILE A 118 -9.00 8.96 1.36
N ARG A 119 -10.33 9.01 1.52
CA ARG A 119 -11.05 8.27 2.54
C ARG A 119 -10.76 6.76 2.48
N LYS A 120 -10.70 6.20 1.28
CA LYS A 120 -10.37 4.80 1.10
C LYS A 120 -8.94 4.49 1.52
N TYR A 121 -7.99 5.35 1.18
CA TYR A 121 -6.60 5.16 1.61
C TYR A 121 -6.44 5.30 3.13
N LEU A 122 -7.09 6.28 3.74
CA LEU A 122 -7.12 6.40 5.20
C LEU A 122 -7.67 5.12 5.84
N TYR A 123 -8.79 4.59 5.34
CA TYR A 123 -9.37 3.35 5.85
C TYR A 123 -8.43 2.14 5.72
N ILE A 124 -7.65 2.07 4.63
CA ILE A 124 -6.67 1.00 4.41
C ILE A 124 -5.45 1.16 5.34
N CYS A 125 -5.01 2.42 5.58
CA CYS A 125 -3.85 2.73 6.41
C CYS A 125 -4.18 2.71 7.91
N MET A 126 -5.44 2.88 8.29
CA MET A 126 -5.82 2.79 9.71
C MET A 126 -5.69 1.35 10.19
N PRO A 127 -4.98 1.09 11.30
CA PRO A 127 -4.92 -0.22 11.92
C PRO A 127 -6.34 -0.70 12.22
N LYS A 128 -6.75 -1.83 11.67
CA LYS A 128 -8.06 -2.41 11.93
C LYS A 128 -8.15 -2.81 13.41
N GLY A 129 -8.65 -1.91 14.25
CA GLY A 129 -9.08 -2.23 15.62
C GLY A 129 -7.98 -2.38 16.67
N LYS A 130 -6.71 -2.12 16.37
CA LYS A 130 -5.65 -2.15 17.38
C LYS A 130 -5.13 -0.75 17.65
N LEU A 131 -5.72 -0.10 18.65
CA LEU A 131 -5.03 0.92 19.43
C LEU A 131 -3.65 0.36 19.82
N ILE A 132 -2.64 1.21 19.74
CA ILE A 132 -1.20 1.00 20.01
C ILE A 132 -0.98 0.21 21.32
N HIS A 133 -1.34 -1.07 21.34
CA HIS A 133 -0.82 -2.00 22.32
C HIS A 133 0.50 -2.54 21.76
N LYS A 134 1.53 -2.57 22.59
CA LYS A 134 2.78 -3.29 22.29
C LYS A 134 2.41 -4.75 22.06
N SER A 135 2.07 -5.10 20.83
CA SER A 135 1.73 -6.47 20.46
C SER A 135 2.96 -7.34 20.71
N SER A 136 2.77 -8.49 21.35
CA SER A 136 3.84 -9.46 21.53
C SER A 136 4.34 -9.95 20.16
N ALA A 137 5.58 -10.46 20.10
CA ALA A 137 6.11 -11.04 18.87
C ALA A 137 5.19 -12.13 18.31
N ARG A 138 4.53 -12.90 19.20
CA ARG A 138 3.56 -13.94 18.82
C ARG A 138 2.34 -13.35 18.13
N GLU A 139 1.75 -12.31 18.70
CA GLU A 139 0.56 -11.65 18.13
C GLU A 139 0.87 -11.05 16.75
N ILE A 140 2.01 -10.38 16.61
CA ILE A 140 2.46 -9.82 15.32
C ILE A 140 2.59 -10.93 14.28
N VAL A 141 3.27 -12.03 14.61
CA VAL A 141 3.49 -13.13 13.68
C VAL A 141 2.17 -13.79 13.29
N VAL A 142 1.30 -14.09 14.27
CA VAL A 142 -0.01 -14.73 14.03
C VAL A 142 -0.89 -13.87 13.13
N GLU A 143 -0.94 -12.55 13.37
CA GLU A 143 -1.73 -11.64 12.54
C GLU A 143 -1.26 -11.66 11.08
N HIS A 144 0.05 -11.54 10.86
CA HIS A 144 0.58 -11.59 9.50
C HIS A 144 0.47 -12.97 8.83
N LEU A 145 0.49 -14.05 9.58
CA LEU A 145 0.19 -15.37 9.03
C LEU A 145 -1.27 -15.44 8.55
N LYS A 146 -2.21 -14.86 9.29
CA LYS A 146 -3.62 -14.75 8.87
C LYS A 146 -3.76 -13.86 7.61
N GLU A 147 -3.00 -12.76 7.52
CA GLU A 147 -2.96 -11.92 6.31
C GLU A 147 -2.42 -12.68 5.09
N ILE A 148 -1.31 -13.42 5.27
CA ILE A 148 -0.74 -14.25 4.20
C ILE A 148 -1.72 -15.35 3.78
N TRP A 149 -2.44 -15.95 4.74
CA TRP A 149 -3.44 -16.97 4.46
C TRP A 149 -4.63 -16.44 3.66
N ALA A 150 -5.02 -15.19 3.90
CA ALA A 150 -6.08 -14.52 3.16
C ALA A 150 -5.70 -14.13 1.72
N LEU A 151 -4.42 -14.22 1.35
CA LEU A 151 -3.99 -14.08 -0.04
C LEU A 151 -4.49 -15.29 -0.86
N GLY A 152 -4.80 -15.08 -2.13
CA GLY A 152 -5.11 -16.18 -3.04
C GLY A 152 -3.94 -17.17 -3.19
N GLU A 153 -4.23 -18.41 -3.52
CA GLU A 153 -3.21 -19.47 -3.62
C GLU A 153 -1.94 -19.08 -4.41
N PRO A 154 -2.04 -18.48 -5.59
CA PRO A 154 -0.85 -18.08 -6.34
C PRO A 154 0.04 -17.09 -5.59
N GLU A 155 -0.54 -16.10 -4.93
CA GLU A 155 0.20 -15.09 -4.18
C GLU A 155 0.79 -15.66 -2.89
N ARG A 156 0.04 -16.50 -2.16
CA ARG A 156 0.48 -17.15 -0.94
C ARG A 156 1.72 -18.02 -1.18
N HIS A 157 1.72 -18.84 -2.24
CA HIS A 157 2.84 -19.71 -2.59
C HIS A 157 4.10 -18.95 -3.03
N THR A 158 3.99 -17.71 -3.45
CA THR A 158 5.13 -16.86 -3.80
C THR A 158 5.59 -15.98 -2.62
N THR A 159 4.75 -15.77 -1.60
CA THR A 159 5.03 -14.88 -0.47
C THR A 159 5.96 -15.54 0.55
N SER A 160 7.10 -14.90 0.83
CA SER A 160 7.99 -15.30 1.93
C SER A 160 7.45 -14.76 3.25
N VAL A 161 7.14 -15.67 4.21
CA VAL A 161 6.63 -15.31 5.54
C VAL A 161 7.59 -14.34 6.25
N TYR A 162 8.88 -14.65 6.28
CA TYR A 162 9.87 -13.78 6.92
C TYR A 162 9.94 -12.40 6.31
N ASN A 163 10.05 -12.31 4.98
CA ASN A 163 10.14 -11.02 4.31
C ASN A 163 8.84 -10.21 4.46
N PHE A 164 7.70 -10.88 4.46
CA PHE A 164 6.40 -10.24 4.65
C PHE A 164 6.29 -9.58 6.02
N ILE A 165 6.69 -10.29 7.08
CA ILE A 165 6.63 -9.81 8.46
C ILE A 165 7.70 -8.73 8.71
N LEU A 166 8.95 -9.00 8.34
CA LEU A 166 10.08 -8.12 8.63
C LEU A 166 10.03 -6.80 7.85
N SER A 167 9.42 -6.78 6.67
CA SER A 167 9.24 -5.54 5.92
C SER A 167 8.18 -4.61 6.51
N ARG A 168 7.31 -5.09 7.41
CA ARG A 168 6.17 -4.37 7.97
C ARG A 168 6.31 -4.04 9.45
N ASN A 169 7.26 -4.68 10.13
CA ASN A 169 7.41 -4.56 11.58
C ASN A 169 8.86 -4.45 12.00
N ASN A 170 9.11 -3.62 12.98
CA ASN A 170 10.42 -3.53 13.62
C ASN A 170 10.58 -4.67 14.66
N ILE A 171 10.68 -5.89 14.17
CA ILE A 171 10.86 -7.11 14.97
C ILE A 171 12.10 -7.87 14.46
N SER A 172 12.85 -8.49 15.36
CA SER A 172 14.04 -9.24 14.95
C SER A 172 13.69 -10.54 14.23
N ARG A 173 14.53 -10.93 13.27
CA ARG A 173 14.37 -12.18 12.53
C ARG A 173 14.35 -13.39 13.46
N SER A 174 15.18 -13.38 14.53
CA SER A 174 15.23 -14.44 15.54
C SER A 174 13.91 -14.56 16.32
N ALA A 175 13.27 -13.44 16.65
CA ALA A 175 11.96 -13.46 17.31
C ALA A 175 10.88 -14.07 16.40
N VAL A 176 10.85 -13.69 15.12
CA VAL A 176 9.92 -14.31 14.14
C VAL A 176 10.20 -15.81 14.01
N GLN A 177 11.46 -16.21 13.89
CA GLN A 177 11.84 -17.62 13.78
C GLN A 177 11.42 -18.44 15.01
N LYS A 178 11.58 -17.89 16.21
CA LYS A 178 11.15 -18.54 17.44
C LYS A 178 9.66 -18.83 17.42
N VAL A 179 8.84 -17.83 17.14
CA VAL A 179 7.38 -17.98 17.09
C VAL A 179 6.93 -18.94 15.99
N VAL A 180 7.51 -18.84 14.78
CA VAL A 180 7.18 -19.76 13.68
C VAL A 180 7.48 -21.22 14.06
N ARG A 181 8.62 -21.49 14.72
CA ARG A 181 8.94 -22.85 15.20
C ARG A 181 7.99 -23.36 16.29
N GLU A 182 7.58 -22.46 17.21
CA GLU A 182 6.60 -22.81 18.25
C GLU A 182 5.26 -23.20 17.62
N LEU A 183 4.76 -22.40 16.66
CA LEU A 183 3.50 -22.68 15.96
C LEU A 183 3.56 -23.92 15.05
N GLU A 184 4.71 -24.20 14.46
CA GLU A 184 4.93 -25.43 13.68
C GLU A 184 4.99 -26.65 14.60
N GLY A 185 5.67 -26.52 15.75
CA GLY A 185 5.77 -27.58 16.76
C GLY A 185 4.44 -27.91 17.43
N SER A 186 3.53 -26.94 17.60
CA SER A 186 2.15 -27.15 18.08
C SER A 186 1.19 -27.68 16.99
N GLY A 187 1.62 -27.70 15.73
CA GLY A 187 0.76 -28.10 14.62
C GLY A 187 -0.22 -27.01 14.14
N ASP A 188 -0.09 -25.78 14.65
CA ASP A 188 -0.95 -24.67 14.26
C ASP A 188 -0.69 -24.21 12.81
N ILE A 189 0.53 -24.39 12.32
CA ILE A 189 0.92 -24.08 10.95
C ILE A 189 1.77 -25.21 10.34
N LYS A 190 1.74 -25.25 9.00
CA LYS A 190 2.70 -26.01 8.20
C LYS A 190 3.51 -25.06 7.32
N PHE A 191 4.81 -25.19 7.42
CA PHE A 191 5.77 -24.27 6.83
C PHE A 191 6.76 -25.01 5.93
N TYR A 192 6.98 -24.57 4.70
CA TYR A 192 7.92 -25.20 3.79
C TYR A 192 8.68 -24.15 2.97
N ARG A 193 10.01 -24.23 2.98
CA ARG A 193 10.90 -23.31 2.24
C ARG A 193 10.55 -21.82 2.39
N GLY A 194 10.19 -21.40 3.60
CA GLY A 194 9.85 -20.01 3.88
C GLY A 194 8.43 -19.61 3.48
N LYS A 195 7.57 -20.54 3.14
CA LYS A 195 6.18 -20.33 2.71
C LYS A 195 5.20 -20.97 3.69
N LEU A 196 4.05 -20.31 3.88
CA LEU A 196 2.95 -20.88 4.66
C LEU A 196 2.14 -21.83 3.78
N ILE A 197 2.08 -23.11 4.19
CA ILE A 197 1.37 -24.16 3.46
C ILE A 197 -0.01 -24.42 4.04
N GLU A 198 -0.10 -24.47 5.37
CA GLU A 198 -1.35 -24.67 6.10
C GLU A 198 -1.41 -23.71 7.29
N LEU A 199 -2.61 -23.28 7.62
CA LEU A 199 -2.91 -22.49 8.82
C LEU A 199 -4.15 -23.08 9.47
N ASN A 200 -4.01 -23.61 10.68
CA ASN A 200 -5.11 -24.07 11.51
C ASN A 200 -5.65 -22.93 12.38
N GLU A 201 -6.74 -23.14 13.08
CA GLU A 201 -7.25 -22.15 14.03
C GLU A 201 -6.23 -21.94 15.15
N ILE A 202 -5.60 -20.76 15.16
CA ILE A 202 -4.70 -20.36 16.24
C ILE A 202 -5.52 -19.60 17.28
N ALA A 203 -5.59 -20.17 18.47
CA ALA A 203 -6.27 -19.56 19.61
C ALA A 203 -5.55 -18.29 20.11
#